data_85f9427c80086b976ac9ab0d254b30ac
#
_entry.id   85f9427c80086b976ac9ab0d254b30ac
#
_cell.length_a   1.000
_cell.length_b   1.000
_cell.length_c   1.000
_cell.angle_alpha   90.00
_cell.angle_beta   90.00
_cell.angle_gamma   90.00
#
_symmetry.space_group_name_H-M   'P 1'
#
loop_
_entity.id
_entity.type
_entity.pdbx_description
1 polymer ?
#
loop_
_entity_poly.entity_id
_entity_poly.type
_entity_poly.pdbx_seq_one_letter_code
_entity_poly.pdbx_strand_id
1 'polypeptide(L)'
;VLGVGEKINGVNLGNWLVLEKWMNPEPFQPSGADDEIRMHRTHAAMDAAARVPQKSSETAEAPSSLESVLRRHRDTYITLDDFRAIAAHGINLVRIPVPYFIFGDWPGHPGCVEYLDKAFAWADETGLRIMIDLHTVPGSQNGFDNGGLTGVCTWARNPDLV
;
A
#
# COMPACT_ATOMS: atom_id res chain seq x y z
N VAL A 1 -18.73 17.81 -0.15
CA VAL A 1 -18.60 18.68 -1.33
C VAL A 1 -17.85 19.93 -0.88
N LEU A 2 -16.78 20.30 -1.59
CA LEU A 2 -16.01 21.52 -1.32
C LEU A 2 -16.92 22.75 -1.56
N GLY A 3 -17.02 23.64 -0.56
CA GLY A 3 -17.70 24.92 -0.75
C GLY A 3 -16.95 25.79 -1.74
N VAL A 4 -17.68 26.55 -2.54
CA VAL A 4 -17.05 27.51 -3.48
C VAL A 4 -16.26 28.53 -2.66
N GLY A 5 -14.93 28.61 -2.92
CA GLY A 5 -14.04 29.54 -2.22
C GLY A 5 -13.38 28.99 -0.95
N GLU A 6 -13.62 27.73 -0.57
CA GLU A 6 -12.95 27.13 0.55
C GLU A 6 -11.49 26.82 0.22
N LYS A 7 -10.57 27.29 1.08
CA LYS A 7 -9.14 26.99 0.95
C LYS A 7 -8.87 25.52 1.32
N ILE A 8 -8.22 24.79 0.42
CA ILE A 8 -7.78 23.43 0.66
C ILE A 8 -6.37 23.48 1.25
N ASN A 9 -6.23 22.92 2.45
CA ASN A 9 -4.95 22.59 3.06
C ASN A 9 -4.89 21.06 3.15
N GLY A 10 -4.08 20.43 2.32
CA GLY A 10 -4.02 18.97 2.23
C GLY A 10 -2.66 18.40 2.57
N VAL A 11 -2.65 17.14 3.01
CA VAL A 11 -1.45 16.32 3.21
C VAL A 11 -1.63 14.96 2.56
N ASN A 12 -0.53 14.37 2.07
CA ASN A 12 -0.51 13.03 1.50
C ASN A 12 -0.18 12.00 2.57
N LEU A 13 -0.99 10.94 2.68
CA LEU A 13 -0.71 9.78 3.51
C LEU A 13 -0.02 8.69 2.67
N GLY A 14 1.19 9.02 2.17
CA GLY A 14 2.03 8.10 1.41
C GLY A 14 2.53 6.93 2.25
N ASN A 15 3.02 5.89 1.60
CA ASN A 15 3.60 4.70 2.22
C ASN A 15 2.65 3.91 3.15
N TRP A 16 1.36 4.16 3.14
CA TRP A 16 0.41 3.44 3.99
C TRP A 16 -0.23 2.24 3.27
N LEU A 17 -1.07 2.50 2.26
CA LEU A 17 -1.74 1.45 1.49
C LEU A 17 -0.95 1.03 0.23
N VAL A 18 -0.17 1.95 -0.32
CA VAL A 18 0.88 1.69 -1.31
C VAL A 18 2.22 1.88 -0.62
N LEU A 19 2.97 0.81 -0.46
CA LEU A 19 4.26 0.87 0.23
C LEU A 19 5.33 1.51 -0.64
N GLU A 20 6.11 2.42 -0.03
CA GLU A 20 7.17 3.19 -0.69
C GLU A 20 8.51 2.96 0.02
N LYS A 21 9.39 2.17 -0.57
CA LYS A 21 10.66 1.73 0.03
C LYS A 21 11.56 2.88 0.50
N TRP A 22 11.53 4.01 -0.21
CA TRP A 22 12.33 5.19 0.16
C TRP A 22 11.84 5.88 1.44
N MET A 23 10.56 5.73 1.79
CA MET A 23 9.99 6.26 3.03
C MET A 23 10.18 5.29 4.21
N ASN A 24 9.99 3.99 3.97
CA ASN A 24 10.20 2.95 4.96
C ASN A 24 10.77 1.68 4.31
N PRO A 25 12.10 1.46 4.39
CA PRO A 25 12.75 0.31 3.77
C PRO A 25 12.55 -1.01 4.54
N GLU A 26 12.10 -0.97 5.81
CA GLU A 26 12.03 -2.15 6.68
C GLU A 26 11.19 -3.29 6.09
N PRO A 27 9.95 -3.08 5.59
CA PRO A 27 9.14 -4.15 5.03
C PRO A 27 9.77 -4.85 3.82
N PHE A 28 10.68 -4.16 3.12
CA PHE A 28 11.31 -4.64 1.89
C PHE A 28 12.60 -5.43 2.12
N GLN A 29 13.19 -5.35 3.33
CA GLN A 29 14.50 -5.98 3.61
C GLN A 29 14.54 -7.48 3.34
N PRO A 30 13.51 -8.28 3.72
CA PRO A 30 13.55 -9.73 3.47
C PRO A 30 13.57 -10.11 1.99
N SER A 31 12.92 -9.32 1.14
CA SER A 31 12.79 -9.60 -0.29
C SER A 31 13.81 -8.87 -1.17
N GLY A 32 14.37 -7.76 -0.67
CA GLY A 32 15.18 -6.84 -1.47
C GLY A 32 14.42 -6.12 -2.58
N ALA A 33 13.10 -6.30 -2.67
CA ALA A 33 12.26 -5.72 -3.70
C ALA A 33 12.26 -4.17 -3.65
N ASP A 34 11.89 -3.53 -4.76
CA ASP A 34 11.82 -2.08 -4.86
C ASP A 34 10.38 -1.54 -4.71
N ASP A 35 9.39 -2.39 -4.90
CA ASP A 35 7.97 -2.08 -4.69
C ASP A 35 7.19 -3.28 -4.14
N GLU A 36 5.97 -3.04 -3.68
CA GLU A 36 5.10 -4.06 -3.08
C GLU A 36 4.75 -5.18 -4.06
N ILE A 37 4.56 -4.88 -5.35
CA ILE A 37 4.23 -5.87 -6.38
C ILE A 37 5.39 -6.85 -6.58
N ARG A 38 6.63 -6.35 -6.62
CA ARG A 38 7.83 -7.20 -6.69
C ARG A 38 8.04 -7.98 -5.40
N MET A 39 7.74 -7.37 -4.25
CA MET A 39 7.82 -8.04 -2.96
C MET A 39 6.92 -9.28 -2.92
N HIS A 40 5.66 -9.20 -3.37
CA HIS A 40 4.76 -10.34 -3.49
C HIS A 40 5.31 -11.44 -4.38
N ARG A 41 5.86 -11.09 -5.54
CA ARG A 41 6.46 -12.05 -6.48
C ARG A 41 7.66 -12.76 -5.87
N THR A 42 8.52 -12.03 -5.17
CA THR A 42 9.71 -12.58 -4.52
C THR A 42 9.33 -13.52 -3.39
N HIS A 43 8.38 -13.16 -2.53
CA HIS A 43 7.91 -14.03 -1.46
C HIS A 43 7.24 -15.30 -2.00
N ALA A 44 6.39 -15.20 -3.02
CA ALA A 44 5.79 -16.37 -3.66
C ALA A 44 6.86 -17.33 -4.23
N ALA A 45 7.94 -16.81 -4.81
CA ALA A 45 9.05 -17.62 -5.29
C ALA A 45 9.85 -18.26 -4.14
N MET A 46 10.06 -17.53 -3.04
CA MET A 46 10.74 -18.05 -1.83
C MET A 46 9.91 -19.15 -1.17
N ASP A 47 8.61 -18.96 -1.02
CA ASP A 47 7.68 -19.96 -0.48
C ASP A 47 7.62 -21.22 -1.35
N ALA A 48 7.64 -21.06 -2.68
CA ALA A 48 7.70 -22.19 -3.60
C ALA A 48 9.02 -22.97 -3.47
N ALA A 49 10.15 -22.27 -3.31
CA ALA A 49 11.45 -22.88 -3.09
C ALA A 49 11.57 -23.59 -1.73
N ALA A 50 10.97 -23.03 -0.68
CA ALA A 50 10.96 -23.62 0.66
C ALA A 50 10.14 -24.91 0.74
N ARG A 51 9.16 -25.13 -0.16
CA ARG A 51 8.36 -26.37 -0.24
C ARG A 51 9.11 -27.54 -0.86
N VAL A 52 10.29 -27.34 -1.42
CA VAL A 52 11.17 -28.42 -1.87
C VAL A 52 11.80 -29.05 -0.62
N PRO A 53 11.69 -30.38 -0.37
CA PRO A 53 12.18 -31.01 0.83
C PRO A 53 13.69 -30.84 0.96
N GLN A 54 14.14 -29.97 1.86
CA GLN A 54 15.54 -29.89 2.28
C GLN A 54 15.73 -30.74 3.54
N LYS A 55 16.74 -31.62 3.51
CA LYS A 55 17.18 -32.36 4.68
C LYS A 55 17.82 -31.39 5.68
N SER A 56 17.16 -31.25 6.82
CA SER A 56 17.66 -30.80 8.12
C SER A 56 18.41 -29.46 8.21
N SER A 57 17.75 -28.50 8.86
CA SER A 57 18.39 -27.68 9.89
C SER A 57 17.30 -27.16 10.83
N GLU A 58 17.36 -27.59 12.09
CA GLU A 58 16.51 -27.10 13.17
C GLU A 58 16.90 -25.66 13.54
N THR A 59 15.89 -24.90 14.03
CA THR A 59 15.99 -23.60 14.71
C THR A 59 16.31 -22.38 13.84
N ALA A 60 15.33 -22.01 12.98
CA ALA A 60 15.10 -20.62 12.67
C ALA A 60 13.61 -20.32 12.94
N GLU A 61 13.30 -19.25 13.66
CA GLU A 61 11.93 -18.73 13.72
C GLU A 61 11.42 -18.62 12.28
N ALA A 62 10.23 -19.19 12.04
CA ALA A 62 9.61 -19.11 10.71
C ALA A 62 9.56 -17.63 10.31
N PRO A 63 10.07 -17.23 9.14
CA PRO A 63 10.00 -15.86 8.70
C PRO A 63 8.54 -15.43 8.76
N SER A 64 8.28 -14.26 9.35
CA SER A 64 6.92 -13.70 9.41
C SER A 64 6.36 -13.69 7.98
N SER A 65 5.16 -14.23 7.78
CA SER A 65 4.57 -14.24 6.44
C SER A 65 4.49 -12.80 5.90
N LEU A 66 4.64 -12.63 4.59
CA LEU A 66 4.51 -11.31 3.97
C LEU A 66 3.21 -10.62 4.40
N GLU A 67 2.12 -11.37 4.48
CA GLU A 67 0.83 -10.86 4.93
C GLU A 67 0.90 -10.28 6.36
N SER A 68 1.60 -10.94 7.29
CA SER A 68 1.75 -10.44 8.64
C SER A 68 2.59 -9.16 8.72
N VAL A 69 3.60 -9.02 7.86
CA VAL A 69 4.43 -7.81 7.73
C VAL A 69 3.57 -6.65 7.21
N LEU A 70 2.82 -6.87 6.13
CA LEU A 70 1.96 -5.86 5.52
C LEU A 70 0.84 -5.44 6.47
N ARG A 71 0.21 -6.40 7.15
CA ARG A 71 -0.84 -6.11 8.14
C ARG A 71 -0.29 -5.27 9.27
N ARG A 72 0.82 -5.66 9.87
CA ARG A 72 1.46 -4.88 10.94
C ARG A 72 1.79 -3.46 10.49
N HIS A 73 2.37 -3.30 9.29
CA HIS A 73 2.66 -1.99 8.73
C HIS A 73 1.38 -1.14 8.62
N ARG A 74 0.34 -1.66 7.97
CA ARG A 74 -0.92 -0.93 7.77
C ARG A 74 -1.66 -0.63 9.07
N ASP A 75 -1.55 -1.50 10.09
CA ASP A 75 -2.17 -1.28 11.41
C ASP A 75 -1.49 -0.18 12.22
N THR A 76 -0.21 0.09 11.99
CA THR A 76 0.60 0.96 12.87
C THR A 76 1.16 2.20 12.20
N TYR A 77 1.18 2.27 10.87
CA TYR A 77 1.83 3.37 10.13
C TYR A 77 0.98 4.63 10.09
N ILE A 78 -0.33 4.50 9.89
CA ILE A 78 -1.32 5.59 10.03
C ILE A 78 -2.42 5.12 10.96
N THR A 79 -2.78 5.95 11.93
CA THR A 79 -3.74 5.67 12.99
C THR A 79 -4.77 6.79 13.14
N LEU A 80 -5.80 6.58 13.93
CA LEU A 80 -6.77 7.62 14.28
C LEU A 80 -6.09 8.84 14.94
N ASP A 81 -5.05 8.62 15.74
CA ASP A 81 -4.35 9.72 16.41
C ASP A 81 -3.59 10.60 15.41
N ASP A 82 -3.10 10.03 14.31
CA ASP A 82 -2.54 10.80 13.20
C ASP A 82 -3.60 11.68 12.53
N PHE A 83 -4.80 11.12 12.28
CA PHE A 83 -5.92 11.90 11.74
C PHE A 83 -6.32 13.06 12.66
N ARG A 84 -6.37 12.82 13.97
CA ARG A 84 -6.63 13.87 14.96
C ARG A 84 -5.54 14.95 14.96
N ALA A 85 -4.27 14.55 14.92
CA ALA A 85 -3.14 15.47 14.84
C ALA A 85 -3.16 16.32 13.56
N ILE A 86 -3.44 15.70 12.41
CA ILE A 86 -3.57 16.38 11.11
C ILE A 86 -4.67 17.44 11.18
N ALA A 87 -5.85 17.09 11.67
CA ALA A 87 -6.97 18.02 11.82
C ALA A 87 -6.65 19.17 12.78
N ALA A 88 -5.98 18.89 13.91
CA ALA A 88 -5.56 19.89 14.89
C ALA A 88 -4.58 20.93 14.32
N HIS A 89 -3.84 20.58 13.27
CA HIS A 89 -2.94 21.52 12.56
C HIS A 89 -3.64 22.32 11.44
N GLY A 90 -4.97 22.28 11.35
CA GLY A 90 -5.73 23.05 10.36
C GLY A 90 -5.69 22.48 8.94
N ILE A 91 -5.27 21.23 8.79
CA ILE A 91 -5.42 20.47 7.56
C ILE A 91 -6.89 20.07 7.43
N ASN A 92 -7.43 20.12 6.22
CA ASN A 92 -8.84 19.79 5.97
C ASN A 92 -9.03 18.73 4.88
N LEU A 93 -7.93 18.21 4.31
CA LEU A 93 -7.96 17.16 3.30
C LEU A 93 -6.74 16.24 3.45
N VAL A 94 -6.99 14.93 3.36
CA VAL A 94 -5.94 13.91 3.23
C VAL A 94 -6.05 13.23 1.88
N ARG A 95 -4.91 13.08 1.17
CA ARG A 95 -4.83 12.25 -0.04
C ARG A 95 -4.32 10.87 0.36
N ILE A 96 -5.03 9.83 -0.04
CA ILE A 96 -4.69 8.44 0.25
C ILE A 96 -4.38 7.71 -1.06
N PRO A 97 -3.10 7.41 -1.34
CA PRO A 97 -2.73 6.52 -2.42
C PRO A 97 -3.25 5.10 -2.19
N VAL A 98 -3.94 4.54 -3.17
CA VAL A 98 -4.48 3.17 -3.13
C VAL A 98 -3.92 2.33 -4.27
N PRO A 99 -3.63 1.04 -4.03
CA PRO A 99 -3.21 0.14 -5.08
C PRO A 99 -4.40 -0.38 -5.88
N TYR A 100 -4.19 -0.80 -7.14
CA TYR A 100 -5.23 -1.40 -7.97
C TYR A 100 -5.78 -2.72 -7.41
N PHE A 101 -5.02 -3.40 -6.57
CA PHE A 101 -5.42 -4.64 -5.91
C PHE A 101 -6.05 -4.42 -4.52
N ILE A 102 -6.55 -3.23 -4.23
CA ILE A 102 -7.08 -2.85 -2.91
C ILE A 102 -8.18 -3.81 -2.40
N PHE A 103 -8.99 -4.39 -3.28
CA PHE A 103 -10.06 -5.31 -2.93
C PHE A 103 -9.60 -6.78 -2.72
N GLY A 104 -8.35 -7.11 -3.03
CA GLY A 104 -7.82 -8.47 -2.91
C GLY A 104 -8.29 -9.41 -4.03
N ASP A 105 -8.85 -8.88 -5.08
CA ASP A 105 -9.34 -9.60 -6.26
C ASP A 105 -8.24 -9.87 -7.30
N TRP A 106 -7.05 -9.33 -7.08
CA TRP A 106 -5.90 -9.55 -7.94
C TRP A 106 -5.04 -10.72 -7.44
N PRO A 107 -4.74 -11.73 -8.29
CA PRO A 107 -4.03 -12.94 -7.88
C PRO A 107 -2.69 -12.65 -7.19
N GLY A 108 -2.49 -13.21 -5.99
CA GLY A 108 -1.25 -13.09 -5.22
C GLY A 108 -1.09 -11.78 -4.46
N HIS A 109 -2.09 -10.91 -4.47
CA HIS A 109 -2.08 -9.66 -3.72
C HIS A 109 -3.23 -9.63 -2.71
N PRO A 110 -2.95 -9.66 -1.39
CA PRO A 110 -3.98 -9.45 -0.38
C PRO A 110 -4.52 -8.03 -0.48
N GLY A 111 -5.82 -7.89 -0.36
CA GLY A 111 -6.47 -6.59 -0.32
C GLY A 111 -6.13 -5.79 0.93
N CYS A 112 -6.56 -4.53 0.92
CA CYS A 112 -6.40 -3.65 2.07
C CYS A 112 -7.56 -2.63 2.18
N VAL A 113 -8.71 -2.94 1.61
CA VAL A 113 -9.88 -2.05 1.59
C VAL A 113 -10.37 -1.72 3.00
N GLU A 114 -10.24 -2.63 3.95
CA GLU A 114 -10.61 -2.42 5.35
C GLU A 114 -9.87 -1.24 6.02
N TYR A 115 -8.66 -0.91 5.55
CA TYR A 115 -7.93 0.26 6.03
C TYR A 115 -8.46 1.56 5.41
N LEU A 116 -8.93 1.51 4.18
CA LEU A 116 -9.63 2.64 3.57
C LEU A 116 -10.97 2.91 4.27
N ASP A 117 -11.70 1.86 4.64
CA ASP A 117 -12.94 1.97 5.45
C ASP A 117 -12.66 2.61 6.82
N LYS A 118 -11.57 2.21 7.49
CA LYS A 118 -11.11 2.88 8.72
C LYS A 118 -10.82 4.36 8.48
N ALA A 119 -10.15 4.70 7.38
CA ALA A 119 -9.84 6.08 7.05
C ALA A 119 -11.10 6.94 6.88
N PHE A 120 -12.15 6.41 6.24
CA PHE A 120 -13.43 7.11 6.14
C PHE A 120 -14.07 7.34 7.50
N ALA A 121 -14.09 6.34 8.37
CA ALA A 121 -14.61 6.48 9.74
C ALA A 121 -13.81 7.52 10.53
N TRP A 122 -12.48 7.53 10.43
CA TRP A 122 -11.62 8.51 11.10
C TRP A 122 -11.77 9.92 10.52
N ALA A 123 -12.00 10.02 9.21
CA ALA A 123 -12.27 11.31 8.57
C ALA A 123 -13.59 11.91 9.05
N ASP A 124 -14.63 11.09 9.19
CA ASP A 124 -15.93 11.53 9.74
C ASP A 124 -15.78 12.02 11.19
N GLU A 125 -14.97 11.31 12.02
CA GLU A 125 -14.72 11.73 13.41
C GLU A 125 -13.95 13.05 13.50
N THR A 126 -12.99 13.27 12.60
CA THR A 126 -12.05 14.41 12.66
C THR A 126 -12.46 15.59 11.79
N GLY A 127 -13.49 15.44 10.95
CA GLY A 127 -13.93 16.45 9.98
C GLY A 127 -13.00 16.62 8.77
N LEU A 128 -12.06 15.67 8.57
CA LEU A 128 -11.20 15.65 7.40
C LEU A 128 -11.96 15.15 6.18
N ARG A 129 -11.53 15.58 5.00
CA ARG A 129 -11.96 15.04 3.71
C ARG A 129 -10.91 14.10 3.17
N ILE A 130 -11.35 13.14 2.38
CA ILE A 130 -10.47 12.18 1.72
C ILE A 130 -10.46 12.43 0.22
N MET A 131 -9.26 12.46 -0.36
CA MET A 131 -9.02 12.32 -1.79
C MET A 131 -8.40 10.94 -2.02
N ILE A 132 -9.14 10.05 -2.67
CA ILE A 132 -8.60 8.76 -3.10
C ILE A 132 -7.77 8.99 -4.37
N ASP A 133 -6.59 8.41 -4.40
CA ASP A 133 -5.70 8.41 -5.55
C ASP A 133 -5.39 6.97 -5.98
N LEU A 134 -5.89 6.55 -7.13
CA LEU A 134 -5.48 5.29 -7.73
C LEU A 134 -4.01 5.42 -8.17
N HIS A 135 -3.12 4.98 -7.31
CA HIS A 135 -1.69 5.26 -7.42
C HIS A 135 -0.92 4.25 -8.27
N THR A 136 -1.42 3.01 -8.33
CA THR A 136 -0.85 1.95 -9.15
C THR A 136 -1.92 1.34 -10.04
N VAL A 137 -1.53 0.89 -11.24
CA VAL A 137 -2.45 0.24 -12.18
C VAL A 137 -1.79 -0.98 -12.84
N PRO A 138 -2.59 -1.97 -13.28
CA PRO A 138 -2.08 -3.09 -14.04
C PRO A 138 -1.35 -2.61 -15.30
N GLY A 139 -0.14 -3.16 -15.56
CA GLY A 139 0.68 -2.73 -16.70
C GLY A 139 1.56 -1.51 -16.44
N SER A 140 1.65 -1.06 -15.20
CA SER A 140 2.42 0.08 -14.70
C SER A 140 1.96 1.43 -15.25
N GLN A 141 1.81 2.39 -14.36
CA GLN A 141 1.40 3.77 -14.67
C GLN A 141 2.53 4.62 -15.26
N ASN A 142 3.79 4.33 -14.93
CA ASN A 142 4.93 5.17 -15.28
C ASN A 142 6.18 4.41 -15.77
N GLY A 143 6.24 3.09 -15.54
CA GLY A 143 7.36 2.25 -15.95
C GLY A 143 8.56 2.25 -14.99
N PHE A 144 8.46 2.79 -13.77
CA PHE A 144 9.55 2.73 -12.80
C PHE A 144 9.15 2.63 -11.34
N ASP A 145 8.15 3.38 -10.85
CA ASP A 145 7.75 3.38 -9.43
C ASP A 145 6.47 2.59 -9.19
N ASN A 146 6.44 1.80 -8.11
CA ASN A 146 5.29 1.14 -7.51
C ASN A 146 4.43 0.27 -8.46
N GLY A 147 4.76 0.21 -9.75
CA GLY A 147 3.99 -0.50 -10.77
C GLY A 147 4.45 -1.94 -11.04
N GLY A 148 5.50 -2.43 -10.36
CA GLY A 148 6.03 -3.79 -10.50
C GLY A 148 6.73 -4.08 -11.83
N LEU A 149 6.79 -3.12 -12.74
CA LEU A 149 7.43 -3.24 -14.06
C LEU A 149 8.35 -2.05 -14.30
N THR A 150 9.59 -2.32 -14.76
CA THR A 150 10.54 -1.29 -15.11
C THR A 150 10.64 -1.17 -16.63
N GLY A 151 10.65 0.05 -17.16
CA GLY A 151 10.73 0.34 -18.58
C GLY A 151 9.45 0.02 -19.37
N VAL A 152 8.37 -0.32 -18.69
CA VAL A 152 7.07 -0.67 -19.30
C VAL A 152 5.98 0.22 -18.73
N CYS A 153 5.20 0.83 -19.62
CA CYS A 153 4.02 1.62 -19.27
C CYS A 153 2.91 1.26 -20.27
N THR A 154 2.07 0.28 -19.93
CA THR A 154 1.08 -0.29 -20.85
C THR A 154 -0.37 -0.19 -20.35
N TRP A 155 -0.61 0.40 -19.20
CA TRP A 155 -1.93 0.47 -18.57
C TRP A 155 -3.00 1.05 -19.51
N ALA A 156 -2.68 2.11 -20.26
CA ALA A 156 -3.60 2.75 -21.19
C ALA A 156 -3.98 1.89 -22.42
N ARG A 157 -3.26 0.76 -22.64
CA ARG A 157 -3.57 -0.19 -23.72
C ARG A 157 -4.58 -1.26 -23.29
N ASN A 158 -4.87 -1.34 -22.00
CA ASN A 158 -5.75 -2.35 -21.40
C ASN A 158 -6.77 -1.67 -20.48
N PRO A 159 -7.68 -0.83 -21.03
CA PRO A 159 -8.62 -0.06 -20.21
C PRO A 159 -9.57 -0.95 -19.38
N ASP A 160 -9.82 -2.19 -19.83
CA ASP A 160 -10.68 -3.14 -19.12
C ASP A 160 -10.04 -3.72 -17.84
N LEU A 161 -8.76 -3.41 -17.58
CA LEU A 161 -8.04 -3.87 -16.38
C LEU A 161 -7.92 -2.78 -15.30
N VAL A 162 -8.49 -1.61 -15.51
CA VAL A 162 -8.37 -0.44 -14.61
C VAL A 162 -9.72 -0.07 -14.00
#